data_24e318609372db059d5123114ea993ff
#
_entry.id   24e318609372db059d5123114ea993ff
#
_cell.length_a   1.000
_cell.length_b   1.000
_cell.length_c   1.000
_cell.angle_alpha   90.00
_cell.angle_beta   90.00
_cell.angle_gamma   90.00
#
_symmetry.space_group_name_H-M   'P 1'
#
loop_
_entity.id
_entity.type
_entity.pdbx_description
1 polymer ?
#
loop_
_entity_poly.entity_id
_entity_poly.type
_entity_poly.pdbx_seq_one_letter_code
_entity_poly.pdbx_strand_id
1 'polypeptide(L)'
;VLAGVTHGGSATAGGVAWALVRQAAGGAVVGLVAGAGVYQMLRRVEDYQTEVLLTLALALGGYALADAFGTSGPIAVVVAGVIIGNHGRAFAISDETRRHLDGFWELVDEMLNAVLFLLVGLVTLNLHVGGRLLAVMAAAVVVVLAARWTSVAAAAAVTAAPRWPGGRLRPHMVPILTWGGLRGGLAIAMALSLPAGPQHDLTVAATYGVVVFSVLAQGTTLRPMFRRFLRRAPA
;
A
#
# COMPACT_ATOMS: atom_id res chain seq x y z
N VAL A 1 -16.01 5.61 1.84
CA VAL A 1 -16.98 4.50 1.70
C VAL A 1 -17.58 4.14 3.06
N LEU A 2 -16.75 3.94 4.09
CA LEU A 2 -17.27 3.63 5.44
C LEU A 2 -18.13 4.75 6.03
N ALA A 3 -17.80 6.03 5.80
CA ALA A 3 -18.59 7.16 6.28
C ALA A 3 -20.02 7.23 5.66
N GLY A 4 -20.20 6.76 4.43
CA GLY A 4 -21.51 6.69 3.77
C GLY A 4 -22.41 5.56 4.30
N VAL A 5 -21.84 4.53 4.89
CA VAL A 5 -22.57 3.38 5.45
C VAL A 5 -23.14 3.68 6.85
N THR A 6 -22.55 4.63 7.58
CA THR A 6 -22.96 4.99 8.95
C THR A 6 -24.21 5.87 9.01
N HIS A 7 -24.71 6.41 7.90
CA HIS A 7 -25.92 7.26 7.85
C HIS A 7 -27.20 6.48 7.50
N GLY A 8 -27.41 5.28 8.07
CA GLY A 8 -28.74 4.66 8.19
C GLY A 8 -29.39 4.12 6.90
N GLY A 9 -28.67 4.07 5.80
CA GLY A 9 -29.11 3.36 4.59
C GLY A 9 -28.71 1.89 4.66
N SER A 10 -29.64 0.97 4.37
CA SER A 10 -29.32 -0.45 4.18
C SER A 10 -28.25 -0.59 3.10
N ALA A 11 -26.99 -0.75 3.50
CA ALA A 11 -25.88 -0.91 2.58
C ALA A 11 -26.02 -2.25 1.85
N THR A 12 -26.66 -2.24 0.70
CA THR A 12 -26.70 -3.40 -0.19
C THR A 12 -25.26 -3.70 -0.62
N ALA A 13 -24.83 -4.95 -0.55
CA ALA A 13 -23.49 -5.35 -0.98
C ALA A 13 -23.12 -4.82 -2.37
N GLY A 14 -24.10 -4.73 -3.27
CA GLY A 14 -23.94 -4.10 -4.59
C GLY A 14 -23.65 -2.60 -4.54
N GLY A 15 -24.28 -1.85 -3.62
CA GLY A 15 -24.03 -0.42 -3.45
C GLY A 15 -22.63 -0.12 -2.94
N VAL A 16 -22.14 -0.93 -2.00
CA VAL A 16 -20.76 -0.83 -1.49
C VAL A 16 -19.75 -1.17 -2.59
N ALA A 17 -19.97 -2.24 -3.34
CA ALA A 17 -19.11 -2.64 -4.45
C ALA A 17 -19.07 -1.55 -5.54
N TRP A 18 -20.22 -0.98 -5.90
CA TRP A 18 -20.29 0.12 -6.86
C TRP A 18 -19.54 1.36 -6.39
N ALA A 19 -19.69 1.75 -5.12
CA ALA A 19 -18.97 2.89 -4.55
C ALA A 19 -17.45 2.68 -4.57
N LEU A 20 -16.97 1.47 -4.25
CA LEU A 20 -15.55 1.12 -4.33
C LEU A 20 -15.03 1.19 -5.76
N VAL A 21 -15.74 0.62 -6.72
CA VAL A 21 -15.37 0.67 -8.14
C VAL A 21 -15.33 2.11 -8.65
N ARG A 22 -16.34 2.91 -8.33
CA ARG A 22 -16.40 4.32 -8.72
C ARG A 22 -15.24 5.12 -8.13
N GLN A 23 -14.93 4.93 -6.85
CA GLN A 23 -13.80 5.60 -6.20
C GLN A 23 -12.46 5.19 -6.81
N ALA A 24 -12.26 3.90 -7.05
CA ALA A 24 -11.04 3.38 -7.64
C ALA A 24 -10.86 3.84 -9.09
N ALA A 25 -11.90 3.71 -9.92
CA ALA A 25 -11.86 4.14 -11.31
C ALA A 25 -11.70 5.66 -11.45
N GLY A 26 -12.43 6.44 -10.63
CA GLY A 26 -12.28 7.89 -10.59
C GLY A 26 -10.87 8.32 -10.19
N GLY A 27 -10.31 7.72 -9.14
CA GLY A 27 -8.92 7.97 -8.73
C GLY A 27 -7.93 7.62 -9.83
N ALA A 28 -8.13 6.47 -10.52
CA ALA A 28 -7.27 6.08 -11.63
C ALA A 28 -7.32 7.08 -12.80
N VAL A 29 -8.50 7.59 -13.14
CA VAL A 29 -8.66 8.61 -14.20
C VAL A 29 -7.95 9.91 -13.82
N VAL A 30 -8.15 10.40 -12.59
CA VAL A 30 -7.46 11.60 -12.10
C VAL A 30 -5.95 11.40 -12.14
N GLY A 31 -5.46 10.25 -11.68
CA GLY A 31 -4.05 9.90 -11.70
C GLY A 31 -3.45 9.81 -13.11
N LEU A 32 -4.21 9.25 -14.07
CA LEU A 32 -3.82 9.21 -15.48
C LEU A 32 -3.68 10.61 -16.08
N VAL A 33 -4.68 11.47 -15.87
CA VAL A 33 -4.68 12.83 -16.41
C VAL A 33 -3.57 13.67 -15.78
N ALA A 34 -3.47 13.69 -14.46
CA ALA A 34 -2.45 14.45 -13.75
C ALA A 34 -1.04 13.92 -14.06
N GLY A 35 -0.85 12.60 -14.05
CA GLY A 35 0.41 11.95 -14.40
C GLY A 35 0.85 12.21 -15.83
N ALA A 36 -0.07 12.14 -16.80
CA ALA A 36 0.22 12.48 -18.19
C ALA A 36 0.57 13.97 -18.36
N GLY A 37 -0.12 14.86 -17.63
CA GLY A 37 0.20 16.30 -17.65
C GLY A 37 1.62 16.56 -17.16
N VAL A 38 1.98 16.04 -15.98
CA VAL A 38 3.33 16.21 -15.42
C VAL A 38 4.38 15.50 -16.28
N TYR A 39 4.09 14.34 -16.85
CA TYR A 39 4.97 13.68 -17.82
C TYR A 39 5.33 14.60 -19.01
N GLN A 40 4.34 15.30 -19.56
CA GLN A 40 4.58 16.27 -20.63
C GLN A 40 5.43 17.46 -20.19
N MET A 41 5.29 17.89 -18.95
CA MET A 41 6.11 18.97 -18.36
C MET A 41 7.55 18.48 -18.17
N LEU A 42 7.77 17.29 -17.61
CA LEU A 42 9.09 16.69 -17.41
C LEU A 42 9.88 16.55 -18.71
N ARG A 43 9.22 16.27 -19.82
CA ARG A 43 9.89 16.22 -21.14
C ARG A 43 10.45 17.55 -21.64
N ARG A 44 10.07 18.66 -21.04
CA ARG A 44 10.47 20.03 -21.44
C ARG A 44 11.42 20.69 -20.46
N VAL A 45 11.70 20.03 -19.36
CA VAL A 45 12.53 20.56 -18.26
C VAL A 45 13.78 19.70 -18.19
N GLU A 46 14.96 20.33 -18.07
CA GLU A 46 16.26 19.65 -17.96
C GLU A 46 16.93 19.93 -16.58
N ASP A 47 16.17 20.53 -15.65
CA ASP A 47 16.65 20.86 -14.30
C ASP A 47 16.10 19.88 -13.26
N TYR A 48 16.99 19.16 -12.59
CA TYR A 48 16.61 18.12 -11.61
C TYR A 48 15.80 18.67 -10.43
N GLN A 49 16.04 19.91 -10.00
CA GLN A 49 15.31 20.51 -8.88
C GLN A 49 13.84 20.72 -9.27
N THR A 50 13.60 21.26 -10.45
CA THR A 50 12.26 21.44 -11.00
C THR A 50 11.56 20.10 -11.24
N GLU A 51 12.27 19.07 -11.68
CA GLU A 51 11.69 17.74 -11.87
C GLU A 51 11.28 17.10 -10.54
N VAL A 52 12.11 17.21 -9.49
CA VAL A 52 11.74 16.76 -8.14
C VAL A 52 10.51 17.51 -7.62
N LEU A 53 10.46 18.84 -7.77
CA LEU A 53 9.31 19.65 -7.35
C LEU A 53 8.04 19.31 -8.13
N LEU A 54 8.14 19.02 -9.43
CA LEU A 54 7.01 18.58 -10.25
C LEU A 54 6.45 17.23 -9.77
N THR A 55 7.32 16.27 -9.42
CA THR A 55 6.85 14.98 -8.88
C THR A 55 6.25 15.12 -7.50
N LEU A 56 6.78 16.01 -6.64
CA LEU A 56 6.20 16.34 -5.34
C LEU A 56 4.85 17.03 -5.49
N ALA A 57 4.75 18.02 -6.39
CA ALA A 57 3.50 18.69 -6.71
C ALA A 57 2.45 17.71 -7.27
N LEU A 58 2.87 16.73 -8.09
CA LEU A 58 2.01 15.66 -8.58
C LEU A 58 1.49 14.77 -7.43
N ALA A 59 2.36 14.38 -6.49
CA ALA A 59 1.96 13.55 -5.38
C ALA A 59 0.96 14.26 -4.47
N LEU A 60 1.26 15.49 -4.04
CA LEU A 60 0.40 16.27 -3.14
C LEU A 60 -0.83 16.82 -3.86
N GLY A 61 -0.64 17.45 -5.02
CA GLY A 61 -1.71 18.04 -5.81
C GLY A 61 -2.63 17.00 -6.42
N GLY A 62 -2.09 15.89 -6.92
CA GLY A 62 -2.86 14.77 -7.45
C GLY A 62 -3.73 14.11 -6.38
N TYR A 63 -3.20 13.97 -5.15
CA TYR A 63 -3.98 13.50 -4.01
C TYR A 63 -5.13 14.47 -3.69
N ALA A 64 -4.82 15.76 -3.51
CA ALA A 64 -5.81 16.78 -3.16
C ALA A 64 -6.90 16.93 -4.24
N LEU A 65 -6.52 16.86 -5.52
CA LEU A 65 -7.44 16.88 -6.65
C LEU A 65 -8.40 15.68 -6.63
N ALA A 66 -7.88 14.48 -6.42
CA ALA A 66 -8.70 13.27 -6.35
C ALA A 66 -9.68 13.32 -5.17
N ASP A 67 -9.23 13.82 -4.02
CA ASP A 67 -10.06 14.00 -2.83
C ASP A 67 -11.18 15.04 -3.07
N ALA A 68 -10.85 16.17 -3.70
CA ALA A 68 -11.84 17.19 -4.07
C ALA A 68 -12.92 16.68 -5.02
N PHE A 69 -12.60 15.72 -5.90
CA PHE A 69 -13.58 15.04 -6.76
C PHE A 69 -14.30 13.87 -6.08
N GLY A 70 -14.07 13.62 -4.79
CA GLY A 70 -14.66 12.51 -4.04
C GLY A 70 -14.21 11.14 -4.56
N THR A 71 -13.00 11.06 -5.12
CA THR A 71 -12.37 9.83 -5.61
C THR A 71 -11.21 9.41 -4.70
N SER A 72 -10.53 8.30 -5.00
CA SER A 72 -9.45 7.80 -4.16
C SER A 72 -8.12 8.53 -4.44
N GLY A 73 -7.69 9.41 -3.52
CA GLY A 73 -6.39 10.07 -3.55
C GLY A 73 -5.20 9.09 -3.66
N PRO A 74 -5.12 8.06 -2.81
CA PRO A 74 -4.04 7.06 -2.90
C PRO A 74 -3.96 6.38 -4.27
N ILE A 75 -5.09 6.00 -4.86
CA ILE A 75 -5.11 5.36 -6.20
C ILE A 75 -4.65 6.33 -7.27
N ALA A 76 -5.07 7.59 -7.19
CA ALA A 76 -4.64 8.62 -8.15
C ALA A 76 -3.11 8.80 -8.13
N VAL A 77 -2.52 8.92 -6.94
CA VAL A 77 -1.07 9.09 -6.78
C VAL A 77 -0.30 7.84 -7.25
N VAL A 78 -0.80 6.64 -6.94
CA VAL A 78 -0.18 5.39 -7.41
C VAL A 78 -0.19 5.30 -8.94
N VAL A 79 -1.31 5.59 -9.58
CA VAL A 79 -1.42 5.54 -11.05
C VAL A 79 -0.51 6.60 -11.69
N ALA A 80 -0.50 7.82 -11.16
CA ALA A 80 0.39 8.88 -11.62
C ALA A 80 1.87 8.48 -11.45
N GLY A 81 2.22 7.92 -10.29
CA GLY A 81 3.57 7.42 -9.99
C GLY A 81 4.01 6.29 -10.93
N VAL A 82 3.12 5.37 -11.31
CA VAL A 82 3.41 4.32 -12.29
C VAL A 82 3.70 4.90 -13.67
N ILE A 83 2.96 5.94 -14.09
CA ILE A 83 3.21 6.60 -15.38
C ILE A 83 4.61 7.24 -15.38
N ILE A 84 4.93 8.03 -14.36
CA ILE A 84 6.23 8.68 -14.25
C ILE A 84 7.35 7.64 -14.08
N GLY A 85 7.14 6.64 -13.22
CA GLY A 85 8.12 5.61 -12.93
C GLY A 85 8.43 4.68 -14.11
N ASN A 86 7.46 4.42 -14.99
CA ASN A 86 7.65 3.53 -16.14
C ASN A 86 7.99 4.31 -17.42
N HIS A 87 7.11 5.21 -17.84
CA HIS A 87 7.29 5.96 -19.09
C HIS A 87 8.18 7.20 -18.92
N GLY A 88 8.12 7.89 -17.77
CA GLY A 88 8.97 9.02 -17.47
C GLY A 88 10.45 8.62 -17.44
N ARG A 89 10.78 7.54 -16.77
CA ARG A 89 12.15 7.00 -16.68
C ARG A 89 12.71 6.53 -18.02
N ALA A 90 11.85 6.06 -18.92
CA ALA A 90 12.31 5.54 -20.22
C ALA A 90 12.53 6.63 -21.28
N PHE A 91 11.77 7.73 -21.23
CA PHE A 91 11.67 8.67 -22.36
C PHE A 91 11.73 10.15 -21.99
N ALA A 92 11.65 10.53 -20.71
CA ALA A 92 11.51 11.92 -20.29
C ALA A 92 12.59 12.40 -19.32
N ILE A 93 13.32 11.53 -18.68
CA ILE A 93 14.21 11.86 -17.55
C ILE A 93 15.64 11.40 -17.90
N SER A 94 16.64 12.27 -17.71
CA SER A 94 18.06 11.93 -17.89
C SER A 94 18.55 10.96 -16.80
N ASP A 95 19.62 10.21 -17.06
CA ASP A 95 20.20 9.27 -16.07
C ASP A 95 20.71 9.97 -14.81
N GLU A 96 21.14 11.22 -14.92
CA GLU A 96 21.59 12.04 -13.78
C GLU A 96 20.41 12.47 -12.93
N THR A 97 19.38 13.05 -13.51
CA THR A 97 18.14 13.43 -12.82
C THR A 97 17.45 12.24 -12.18
N ARG A 98 17.48 11.09 -12.85
CA ARG A 98 16.91 9.84 -12.32
C ARG A 98 17.55 9.45 -11.00
N ARG A 99 18.87 9.55 -10.85
CA ARG A 99 19.57 9.25 -9.60
C ARG A 99 19.16 10.20 -8.47
N HIS A 100 19.04 11.49 -8.77
CA HIS A 100 18.59 12.49 -7.80
C HIS A 100 17.14 12.29 -7.39
N LEU A 101 16.27 11.98 -8.34
CA LEU A 101 14.85 11.72 -8.09
C LEU A 101 14.65 10.44 -7.25
N ASP A 102 15.35 9.36 -7.59
CA ASP A 102 15.30 8.12 -6.84
C ASP A 102 15.83 8.33 -5.40
N GLY A 103 16.96 9.04 -5.23
CA GLY A 103 17.51 9.36 -3.90
C GLY A 103 16.60 10.25 -3.08
N PHE A 104 15.93 11.22 -3.69
CA PHE A 104 14.94 12.06 -3.00
C PHE A 104 13.75 11.25 -2.49
N TRP A 105 13.17 10.41 -3.35
CA TRP A 105 12.00 9.61 -2.98
C TRP A 105 12.35 8.50 -1.97
N GLU A 106 13.55 7.92 -2.05
CA GLU A 106 14.06 6.98 -1.04
C GLU A 106 14.17 7.66 0.33
N LEU A 107 14.74 8.87 0.39
CA LEU A 107 14.83 9.66 1.63
C LEU A 107 13.45 10.02 2.19
N VAL A 108 12.52 10.44 1.34
CA VAL A 108 11.13 10.75 1.75
C VAL A 108 10.45 9.50 2.30
N ASP A 109 10.61 8.35 1.66
CA ASP A 109 10.05 7.07 2.13
C ASP A 109 10.61 6.69 3.51
N GLU A 110 11.92 6.78 3.71
CA GLU A 110 12.56 6.52 5.01
C GLU A 110 12.06 7.47 6.10
N MET A 111 11.96 8.76 5.81
CA MET A 111 11.46 9.76 6.76
C MET A 111 10.00 9.50 7.13
N LEU A 112 9.14 9.26 6.14
CA LEU A 112 7.73 8.98 6.38
C LEU A 112 7.54 7.67 7.16
N ASN A 113 8.31 6.64 6.85
CA ASN A 113 8.30 5.39 7.62
C ASN A 113 8.75 5.62 9.07
N ALA A 114 9.81 6.41 9.31
CA ALA A 114 10.24 6.76 10.66
C ALA A 114 9.14 7.48 11.45
N VAL A 115 8.47 8.47 10.83
CA VAL A 115 7.33 9.18 11.44
C VAL A 115 6.17 8.23 11.73
N LEU A 116 5.84 7.34 10.80
CA LEU A 116 4.78 6.35 11.02
C LEU A 116 5.11 5.39 12.16
N PHE A 117 6.37 4.91 12.27
CA PHE A 117 6.77 4.07 13.40
C PHE A 117 6.78 4.81 14.73
N LEU A 118 7.13 6.10 14.73
CA LEU A 118 6.99 6.96 15.92
C LEU A 118 5.52 7.06 16.35
N LEU A 119 4.60 7.31 15.41
CA LEU A 119 3.16 7.34 15.71
C LEU A 119 2.65 6.00 16.24
N VAL A 120 3.12 4.89 15.68
CA VAL A 120 2.83 3.54 16.18
C VAL A 120 3.27 3.41 17.64
N GLY A 121 4.48 3.87 17.97
CA GLY A 121 5.00 3.87 19.34
C GLY A 121 4.16 4.72 20.31
N LEU A 122 3.75 5.92 19.89
CA LEU A 122 2.91 6.81 20.68
C LEU A 122 1.50 6.24 20.95
N VAL A 123 0.90 5.60 19.95
CA VAL A 123 -0.41 4.92 20.11
C VAL A 123 -0.31 3.81 21.15
N THR A 124 0.82 3.11 21.22
CA THR A 124 1.04 2.04 22.22
C THR A 124 0.94 2.54 23.65
N LEU A 125 1.40 3.75 23.93
CA LEU A 125 1.39 4.33 25.27
C LEU A 125 -0.04 4.57 25.79
N ASN A 126 -1.00 4.79 24.89
CA ASN A 126 -2.41 5.03 25.23
C ASN A 126 -3.28 3.78 25.18
N LEU A 127 -2.79 2.68 24.64
CA LEU A 127 -3.52 1.42 24.57
C LEU A 127 -3.45 0.69 25.92
N HIS A 128 -4.56 0.70 26.66
CA HIS A 128 -4.72 -0.16 27.83
C HIS A 128 -4.95 -1.61 27.38
N VAL A 129 -3.86 -2.37 27.23
CA VAL A 129 -3.90 -3.74 26.70
C VAL A 129 -4.48 -4.69 27.75
N GLY A 130 -5.80 -4.86 27.75
CA GLY A 130 -6.49 -5.92 28.49
C GLY A 130 -6.50 -7.24 27.72
N GLY A 131 -6.76 -8.36 28.41
CA GLY A 131 -6.77 -9.70 27.79
C GLY A 131 -7.68 -9.83 26.56
N ARG A 132 -8.82 -9.13 26.54
CA ARG A 132 -9.74 -9.08 25.39
C ARG A 132 -9.08 -8.43 24.16
N LEU A 133 -8.34 -7.35 24.39
CA LEU A 133 -7.66 -6.63 23.30
C LEU A 133 -6.55 -7.48 22.70
N LEU A 134 -5.80 -8.19 23.55
CA LEU A 134 -4.75 -9.12 23.11
C LEU A 134 -5.34 -10.27 22.26
N ALA A 135 -6.49 -10.80 22.65
CA ALA A 135 -7.18 -11.83 21.86
C ALA A 135 -7.63 -11.32 20.49
N VAL A 136 -8.14 -10.06 20.41
CA VAL A 136 -8.50 -9.41 19.13
C VAL A 136 -7.28 -9.23 18.26
N MET A 137 -6.16 -8.76 18.81
CA MET A 137 -4.89 -8.58 18.07
C MET A 137 -4.39 -9.92 17.52
N ALA A 138 -4.38 -10.98 18.34
CA ALA A 138 -3.95 -12.31 17.92
C ALA A 138 -4.87 -12.88 16.83
N ALA A 139 -6.19 -12.76 17.01
CA ALA A 139 -7.17 -13.20 16.00
C ALA A 139 -6.99 -12.45 14.68
N ALA A 140 -6.76 -11.13 14.72
CA ALA A 140 -6.52 -10.32 13.52
C ALA A 140 -5.27 -10.78 12.76
N VAL A 141 -4.17 -11.10 13.46
CA VAL A 141 -2.95 -11.64 12.86
C VAL A 141 -3.25 -12.96 12.13
N VAL A 142 -3.95 -13.89 12.79
CA VAL A 142 -4.30 -15.20 12.19
C VAL A 142 -5.18 -15.02 10.96
N VAL A 143 -6.21 -14.18 11.05
CA VAL A 143 -7.14 -13.91 9.93
C VAL A 143 -6.39 -13.30 8.73
N VAL A 144 -5.53 -12.31 8.98
CA VAL A 144 -4.75 -11.66 7.90
C VAL A 144 -3.79 -12.63 7.25
N LEU A 145 -3.10 -13.48 8.03
CA LEU A 145 -2.20 -14.50 7.48
C LEU A 145 -2.97 -15.56 6.68
N ALA A 146 -4.11 -16.04 7.17
CA ALA A 146 -4.97 -16.99 6.47
C ALA A 146 -5.51 -16.41 5.16
N ALA A 147 -6.04 -15.17 5.19
CA ALA A 147 -6.54 -14.48 4.00
C ALA A 147 -5.42 -14.29 2.96
N ARG A 148 -4.22 -13.98 3.40
CA ARG A 148 -3.08 -13.83 2.51
C ARG A 148 -2.63 -15.17 1.92
N TRP A 149 -2.55 -16.20 2.74
CA TRP A 149 -2.24 -17.56 2.26
C TRP A 149 -3.23 -18.00 1.19
N THR A 150 -4.52 -17.87 1.44
CA THR A 150 -5.58 -18.27 0.48
C THR A 150 -5.49 -17.43 -0.81
N SER A 151 -5.25 -16.13 -0.72
CA SER A 151 -5.09 -15.25 -1.88
C SER A 151 -3.88 -15.63 -2.73
N VAL A 152 -2.71 -15.85 -2.11
CA VAL A 152 -1.48 -16.24 -2.82
C VAL A 152 -1.60 -17.67 -3.39
N ALA A 153 -2.22 -18.59 -2.65
CA ALA A 153 -2.46 -19.95 -3.13
C ALA A 153 -3.43 -19.97 -4.33
N ALA A 154 -4.49 -19.17 -4.28
CA ALA A 154 -5.41 -18.99 -5.40
C ALA A 154 -4.70 -18.41 -6.63
N ALA A 155 -3.87 -17.37 -6.46
CA ALA A 155 -3.07 -16.79 -7.53
C ALA A 155 -2.09 -17.83 -8.12
N ALA A 156 -1.45 -18.64 -7.28
CA ALA A 156 -0.58 -19.73 -7.73
C ALA A 156 -1.35 -20.80 -8.52
N ALA A 157 -2.56 -21.15 -8.10
CA ALA A 157 -3.42 -22.10 -8.81
C ALA A 157 -3.86 -21.55 -10.18
N VAL A 158 -4.23 -20.27 -10.27
CA VAL A 158 -4.60 -19.61 -11.54
C VAL A 158 -3.40 -19.56 -12.50
N THR A 159 -2.21 -19.20 -12.02
CA THR A 159 -1.00 -19.15 -12.86
C THR A 159 -0.44 -20.50 -13.23
N ALA A 160 -0.88 -21.59 -12.56
CA ALA A 160 -0.55 -22.96 -12.93
C ALA A 160 -1.28 -23.41 -14.22
N ALA A 161 -2.34 -22.70 -14.66
CA ALA A 161 -3.07 -23.02 -15.87
C ALA A 161 -2.17 -22.89 -17.12
N PRO A 162 -2.26 -23.84 -18.10
CA PRO A 162 -1.33 -23.91 -19.26
C PRO A 162 -1.40 -22.71 -20.20
N ARG A 163 -2.40 -21.84 -20.06
CA ARG A 163 -2.65 -20.67 -20.94
C ARG A 163 -2.11 -19.34 -20.39
N TRP A 164 -1.43 -19.34 -19.24
CA TRP A 164 -0.95 -18.09 -18.65
C TRP A 164 0.40 -17.67 -19.22
N PRO A 165 0.50 -16.52 -19.94
CA PRO A 165 1.73 -16.12 -20.62
C PRO A 165 2.84 -15.63 -19.68
N GLY A 166 2.56 -15.36 -18.40
CA GLY A 166 3.49 -14.80 -17.43
C GLY A 166 4.35 -15.79 -16.64
N GLY A 167 4.28 -17.10 -16.96
CA GLY A 167 5.01 -18.14 -16.23
C GLY A 167 4.29 -18.64 -14.98
N ARG A 168 4.64 -19.87 -14.55
CA ARG A 168 4.02 -20.52 -13.39
C ARG A 168 4.65 -20.05 -12.09
N LEU A 169 3.83 -19.59 -11.14
CA LEU A 169 4.27 -19.44 -9.76
C LEU A 169 4.61 -20.83 -9.19
N ARG A 170 5.88 -21.02 -8.85
CA ARG A 170 6.32 -22.31 -8.28
C ARG A 170 5.69 -22.49 -6.88
N PRO A 171 5.19 -23.67 -6.51
CA PRO A 171 4.49 -23.90 -5.23
C PRO A 171 5.30 -23.51 -3.99
N HIS A 172 6.63 -23.61 -4.05
CA HIS A 172 7.53 -23.21 -2.96
C HIS A 172 7.60 -21.68 -2.76
N MET A 173 7.11 -20.87 -3.71
CA MET A 173 7.05 -19.40 -3.56
C MET A 173 5.84 -18.96 -2.73
N VAL A 174 4.80 -19.78 -2.61
CA VAL A 174 3.58 -19.43 -1.85
C VAL A 174 3.88 -19.05 -0.39
N PRO A 175 4.62 -19.86 0.40
CA PRO A 175 4.94 -19.48 1.77
C PRO A 175 5.82 -18.21 1.85
N ILE A 176 6.72 -18.01 0.90
CA ILE A 176 7.59 -16.83 0.85
C ILE A 176 6.77 -15.58 0.58
N LEU A 177 5.88 -15.62 -0.41
CA LEU A 177 5.01 -14.50 -0.77
C LEU A 177 3.98 -14.21 0.33
N THR A 178 3.48 -15.24 1.00
CA THR A 178 2.58 -15.07 2.14
C THR A 178 3.30 -14.40 3.30
N TRP A 179 4.48 -14.90 3.68
CA TRP A 179 5.24 -14.36 4.79
C TRP A 179 5.85 -12.99 4.49
N GLY A 180 6.31 -12.75 3.24
CA GLY A 180 6.87 -11.49 2.79
C GLY A 180 5.89 -10.34 2.65
N GLY A 181 4.63 -10.54 2.98
CA GLY A 181 3.61 -9.52 2.95
C GLY A 181 3.62 -8.58 4.13
N LEU A 182 4.74 -7.93 4.35
CA LEU A 182 4.90 -6.96 5.41
C LEU A 182 3.81 -5.87 5.37
N ARG A 183 3.27 -5.55 6.54
CA ARG A 183 2.33 -4.44 6.76
C ARG A 183 3.08 -3.32 7.46
N GLY A 184 3.07 -2.13 6.88
CA GLY A 184 3.75 -0.95 7.42
C GLY A 184 2.82 -0.03 8.21
N GLY A 185 3.37 1.11 8.68
CA GLY A 185 2.68 2.11 9.46
C GLY A 185 1.48 2.77 8.77
N LEU A 186 1.41 2.76 7.44
CA LEU A 186 0.28 3.28 6.67
C LEU A 186 -1.06 2.66 7.09
N ALA A 187 -1.08 1.35 7.42
CA ALA A 187 -2.30 0.69 7.88
C ALA A 187 -2.81 1.30 9.21
N ILE A 188 -1.90 1.68 10.11
CA ILE A 188 -2.25 2.34 11.38
C ILE A 188 -2.73 3.77 11.13
N ALA A 189 -2.07 4.53 10.26
CA ALA A 189 -2.52 5.87 9.89
C ALA A 189 -3.94 5.85 9.34
N MET A 190 -4.25 4.88 8.49
CA MET A 190 -5.62 4.67 7.97
C MET A 190 -6.61 4.24 9.06
N ALA A 191 -6.20 3.42 10.03
CA ALA A 191 -7.07 3.04 11.14
C ALA A 191 -7.37 4.22 12.07
N LEU A 192 -6.37 5.07 12.33
CA LEU A 192 -6.52 6.28 13.14
C LEU A 192 -7.38 7.37 12.46
N SER A 193 -7.46 7.38 11.12
CA SER A 193 -8.31 8.31 10.38
C SER A 193 -9.79 7.94 10.39
N LEU A 194 -10.16 6.78 10.95
CA LEU A 194 -11.56 6.39 11.09
C LEU A 194 -12.26 7.28 12.13
N PRO A 195 -13.56 7.63 11.91
CA PRO A 195 -14.33 8.37 12.90
C PRO A 195 -14.37 7.67 14.26
N ALA A 196 -14.32 8.44 15.33
CA ALA A 196 -14.47 7.91 16.68
C ALA A 196 -15.82 7.20 16.85
N GLY A 197 -15.80 5.97 17.37
CA GLY A 197 -16.99 5.15 17.55
C GLY A 197 -16.66 3.84 18.27
N PRO A 198 -17.67 3.05 18.66
CA PRO A 198 -17.46 1.83 19.46
C PRO A 198 -16.51 0.80 18.81
N GLN A 199 -16.34 0.85 17.50
CA GLN A 199 -15.48 -0.06 16.74
C GLN A 199 -14.11 0.52 16.43
N HIS A 200 -13.90 1.83 16.68
CA HIS A 200 -12.64 2.52 16.40
C HIS A 200 -11.49 1.86 17.17
N ASP A 201 -11.61 1.74 18.49
CA ASP A 201 -10.55 1.21 19.35
C ASP A 201 -10.21 -0.25 19.02
N LEU A 202 -11.22 -1.05 18.68
CA LEU A 202 -11.03 -2.44 18.26
C LEU A 202 -10.30 -2.52 16.92
N THR A 203 -10.64 -1.64 15.98
CA THR A 203 -9.99 -1.60 14.64
C THR A 203 -8.55 -1.12 14.76
N VAL A 204 -8.31 -0.07 15.55
CA VAL A 204 -6.95 0.43 15.80
C VAL A 204 -6.12 -0.64 16.48
N ALA A 205 -6.65 -1.31 17.51
CA ALA A 205 -5.93 -2.37 18.21
C ALA A 205 -5.64 -3.58 17.30
N ALA A 206 -6.62 -4.04 16.53
CA ALA A 206 -6.44 -5.14 15.57
C ALA A 206 -5.35 -4.80 14.54
N THR A 207 -5.41 -3.60 13.96
CA THR A 207 -4.42 -3.11 12.99
C THR A 207 -3.04 -2.99 13.62
N TYR A 208 -2.96 -2.44 14.84
CA TYR A 208 -1.73 -2.34 15.60
C TYR A 208 -1.09 -3.72 15.82
N GLY A 209 -1.86 -4.70 16.30
CA GLY A 209 -1.38 -6.07 16.51
C GLY A 209 -0.80 -6.68 15.23
N VAL A 210 -1.47 -6.51 14.10
CA VAL A 210 -1.01 -6.99 12.79
C VAL A 210 0.29 -6.30 12.38
N VAL A 211 0.41 -4.98 12.54
CA VAL A 211 1.60 -4.23 12.15
C VAL A 211 2.79 -4.57 13.05
N VAL A 212 2.60 -4.61 14.36
CA VAL A 212 3.67 -5.01 15.31
C VAL A 212 4.17 -6.43 15.01
N PHE A 213 3.26 -7.38 14.81
CA PHE A 213 3.62 -8.74 14.40
C PHE A 213 4.38 -8.73 13.06
N SER A 214 3.90 -7.97 12.08
CA SER A 214 4.54 -7.88 10.76
C SER A 214 5.97 -7.34 10.85
N VAL A 215 6.19 -6.27 11.60
CA VAL A 215 7.50 -5.66 11.75
C VAL A 215 8.45 -6.55 12.55
N LEU A 216 8.00 -7.02 13.74
CA LEU A 216 8.86 -7.78 14.65
C LEU A 216 9.07 -9.24 14.22
N ALA A 217 8.01 -9.96 13.86
CA ALA A 217 8.11 -11.37 13.52
C ALA A 217 8.45 -11.60 12.04
N GLN A 218 7.67 -11.02 11.13
CA GLN A 218 7.89 -11.23 9.70
C GLN A 218 9.14 -10.50 9.21
N GLY A 219 9.37 -9.23 9.62
CA GLY A 219 10.53 -8.44 9.20
C GLY A 219 11.86 -9.09 9.58
N THR A 220 12.00 -9.56 10.83
CA THR A 220 13.22 -10.20 11.31
C THR A 220 13.47 -11.61 10.74
N THR A 221 12.39 -12.34 10.47
CA THR A 221 12.47 -13.73 9.98
C THR A 221 12.49 -13.88 8.46
N LEU A 222 12.15 -12.82 7.72
CA LEU A 222 12.11 -12.85 6.25
C LEU A 222 13.47 -13.16 5.64
N ARG A 223 14.53 -12.48 6.11
CA ARG A 223 15.88 -12.65 5.57
C ARG A 223 16.45 -14.07 5.74
N PRO A 224 16.38 -14.70 6.92
CA PRO A 224 16.83 -16.08 7.09
C PRO A 224 15.96 -17.08 6.31
N MET A 225 14.65 -16.83 6.20
CA MET A 225 13.73 -17.65 5.41
C MET A 225 14.11 -17.63 3.93
N PHE A 226 14.33 -16.44 3.35
CA PHE A 226 14.79 -16.28 1.96
C PHE A 226 16.09 -17.04 1.68
N ARG A 227 17.08 -16.94 2.57
CA ARG A 227 18.35 -17.64 2.43
C ARG A 227 18.19 -19.16 2.42
N ARG A 228 17.30 -19.71 3.24
CA ARG A 228 17.03 -21.16 3.28
C ARG A 228 16.35 -21.66 2.01
N PHE A 229 15.43 -20.87 1.44
CA PHE A 229 14.68 -21.26 0.23
C PHE A 229 15.53 -21.15 -1.03
N LEU A 230 16.35 -20.11 -1.17
CA LEU A 230 17.27 -19.97 -2.31
C LEU A 230 18.32 -21.08 -2.36
N ARG A 231 18.76 -21.57 -1.21
CA ARG A 231 19.70 -22.72 -1.14
C ARG A 231 19.05 -24.06 -1.51
N ARG A 232 17.72 -24.15 -1.51
CA ARG A 232 16.96 -25.37 -1.83
C ARG A 232 16.35 -25.34 -3.22
N ALA A 233 16.45 -24.24 -3.96
CA ALA A 233 16.02 -24.19 -5.35
C ALA A 233 17.03 -24.98 -6.19
N PRO A 234 16.63 -26.10 -6.83
CA PRO A 234 17.49 -26.77 -7.79
C PRO A 234 17.73 -25.84 -8.97
N ALA A 235 18.95 -25.81 -9.50
CA ALA A 235 19.36 -25.09 -10.70
C ALA A 235 18.51 -25.49 -11.91
#